data_aee08780f77a387be266775daceb57df
#
_entry.id   aee08780f77a387be266775daceb57df
#
_cell.length_a   1.000
_cell.length_b   1.000
_cell.length_c   1.000
_cell.angle_alpha   90.00
_cell.angle_beta   90.00
_cell.angle_gamma   90.00
#
_symmetry.space_group_name_H-M   'P 1'
#
loop_
_entity.id
_entity.type
_entity.pdbx_description
1 polymer ?
#
loop_
_entity_poly.entity_id
_entity_poly.type
_entity_poly.pdbx_seq_one_letter_code
_entity_poly.pdbx_strand_id
1 'polypeptide(L)'
;MYRIWIGIFGFHLGSFLLCMCHGYLRKRYTLRSQCDACHHVLHWYDLIPILSYIWLKGRCHYCGKKLSKEYILAEILTGFLCMCIVWNIDIFKWDVIIRILLFAMLWCVCYIDSLIMEIPDEIHIGIIMLFIIHACMINNISLQPWIRMLVIFVGGCIISILCQKLFDKECIGGGDLKLLSCMSLFLPFRRIWMMLSIACFLAILWMAICKKKCIAFGPFLSISFLLVFCGYFDSLRWGL
;
A
#
# COMPACT_ATOMS: atom_id res chain seq x y z
N MET A 1 -14.28 12.15 17.86
CA MET A 1 -13.43 13.29 17.46
C MET A 1 -12.13 12.88 16.75
N TYR A 2 -11.30 12.00 17.33
CA TYR A 2 -10.00 11.61 16.74
C TYR A 2 -10.05 10.99 15.34
N ARG A 3 -11.14 10.30 14.98
CA ARG A 3 -11.32 9.71 13.63
C ARG A 3 -11.32 10.77 12.54
N ILE A 4 -11.88 11.95 12.82
CA ILE A 4 -11.87 13.10 11.90
C ILE A 4 -10.43 13.59 11.72
N TRP A 5 -9.65 13.70 12.80
CA TRP A 5 -8.24 14.11 12.73
C TRP A 5 -7.39 13.13 11.92
N ILE A 6 -7.64 11.81 12.09
CA ILE A 6 -6.97 10.79 11.29
C ILE A 6 -7.38 10.88 9.82
N GLY A 7 -8.65 11.17 9.51
CA GLY A 7 -9.08 11.43 8.14
C GLY A 7 -8.36 12.64 7.54
N ILE A 8 -8.27 13.75 8.26
CA ILE A 8 -7.53 14.96 7.84
C ILE A 8 -6.06 14.62 7.60
N PHE A 9 -5.43 13.87 8.51
CA PHE A 9 -4.07 13.38 8.33
C PHE A 9 -3.96 12.48 7.08
N GLY A 10 -4.94 11.60 6.85
CA GLY A 10 -5.00 10.74 5.67
C GLY A 10 -5.04 11.50 4.35
N PHE A 11 -5.75 12.64 4.28
CA PHE A 11 -5.73 13.50 3.09
C PHE A 11 -4.33 14.04 2.79
N HIS A 12 -3.62 14.54 3.80
CA HIS A 12 -2.23 14.99 3.65
C HIS A 12 -1.29 13.83 3.29
N LEU A 13 -1.51 12.67 3.91
CA LEU A 13 -0.73 11.46 3.61
C LEU A 13 -0.86 11.06 2.14
N GLY A 14 -2.07 11.12 1.56
CA GLY A 14 -2.30 10.78 0.16
C GLY A 14 -1.51 11.63 -0.82
N SER A 15 -1.54 12.95 -0.62
CA SER A 15 -0.77 13.90 -1.43
C SER A 15 0.74 13.66 -1.30
N PHE A 16 1.21 13.41 -0.07
CA PHE A 16 2.61 13.10 0.20
C PHE A 16 3.06 11.79 -0.47
N LEU A 17 2.30 10.71 -0.32
CA LEU A 17 2.62 9.41 -0.90
C LEU A 17 2.66 9.48 -2.43
N LEU A 18 1.73 10.19 -3.05
CA LEU A 18 1.74 10.38 -4.51
C LEU A 18 3.00 11.14 -4.96
N CYS A 19 3.39 12.17 -4.22
CA CYS A 19 4.62 12.91 -4.50
C CYS A 19 5.86 12.01 -4.38
N MET A 20 5.93 11.16 -3.36
CA MET A 20 7.00 10.18 -3.17
C MET A 20 7.06 9.17 -4.33
N CYS A 21 5.93 8.62 -4.74
CA CYS A 21 5.84 7.69 -5.87
C CYS A 21 6.29 8.35 -7.18
N HIS A 22 5.86 9.59 -7.45
CA HIS A 22 6.33 10.35 -8.62
C HIS A 22 7.84 10.61 -8.57
N GLY A 23 8.38 10.94 -7.38
CA GLY A 23 9.83 11.09 -7.16
C GLY A 23 10.61 9.82 -7.50
N TYR A 24 10.10 8.66 -7.05
CA TYR A 24 10.67 7.35 -7.37
C TYR A 24 10.65 7.06 -8.88
N LEU A 25 9.49 7.21 -9.51
CA LEU A 25 9.31 6.93 -10.94
C LEU A 25 10.16 7.83 -11.84
N ARG A 26 10.35 9.10 -11.44
CA ARG A 26 11.17 10.07 -12.18
C ARG A 26 12.65 10.02 -11.80
N LYS A 27 13.04 9.18 -10.83
CA LYS A 27 14.39 9.14 -10.23
C LYS A 27 14.87 10.52 -9.75
N ARG A 28 13.95 11.37 -9.32
CA ARG A 28 14.19 12.74 -8.92
C ARG A 28 13.40 13.10 -7.66
N TYR A 29 14.05 13.02 -6.52
CA TYR A 29 13.47 13.45 -5.26
C TYR A 29 13.71 14.93 -5.06
N THR A 30 12.63 15.70 -4.92
CA THR A 30 12.71 17.12 -4.54
C THR A 30 12.28 17.27 -3.09
N LEU A 31 13.03 18.02 -2.29
CA LEU A 31 12.72 18.28 -0.88
C LEU A 31 11.46 19.15 -0.71
N ARG A 32 11.01 19.81 -1.75
CA ARG A 32 9.82 20.67 -1.74
C ARG A 32 8.90 20.31 -2.90
N SER A 33 7.61 20.33 -2.64
CA SER A 33 6.58 20.15 -3.67
C SER A 33 6.68 21.24 -4.71
N GLN A 34 6.72 20.85 -5.98
CA GLN A 34 6.85 21.76 -7.13
C GLN A 34 5.77 21.45 -8.17
N CYS A 35 5.37 22.45 -8.93
CA CYS A 35 4.49 22.25 -10.07
C CYS A 35 5.23 21.45 -11.17
N ASP A 36 4.62 20.40 -11.69
CA ASP A 36 5.18 19.56 -12.75
C ASP A 36 5.43 20.31 -14.08
N ALA A 37 4.81 21.47 -14.25
CA ALA A 37 4.87 22.24 -15.49
C ALA A 37 5.82 23.42 -15.45
N CYS A 38 5.75 24.23 -14.40
CA CYS A 38 6.56 25.45 -14.28
C CYS A 38 7.70 25.31 -13.26
N HIS A 39 7.78 24.18 -12.54
CA HIS A 39 8.77 23.91 -11.49
C HIS A 39 8.80 24.94 -10.36
N HIS A 40 7.74 25.78 -10.26
CA HIS A 40 7.62 26.69 -9.14
C HIS A 40 7.37 25.93 -7.85
N VAL A 41 8.05 26.30 -6.77
CA VAL A 41 7.89 25.70 -5.44
C VAL A 41 6.53 26.11 -4.89
N LEU A 42 5.72 25.14 -4.50
CA LEU A 42 4.38 25.35 -3.97
C LEU A 42 4.47 25.86 -2.52
N HIS A 43 3.64 26.83 -2.18
CA HIS A 43 3.50 27.31 -0.82
C HIS A 43 2.56 26.38 -0.01
N TRP A 44 2.58 26.49 1.31
CA TRP A 44 1.80 25.64 2.20
C TRP A 44 0.28 25.70 1.93
N TYR A 45 -0.25 26.86 1.53
CA TYR A 45 -1.67 27.03 1.19
C TYR A 45 -2.05 26.36 -0.15
N ASP A 46 -1.11 26.18 -1.07
CA ASP A 46 -1.31 25.40 -2.31
C ASP A 46 -1.35 23.89 -2.04
N LEU A 47 -0.88 23.48 -0.85
CA LEU A 47 -0.76 22.08 -0.44
C LEU A 47 -1.89 21.62 0.50
N ILE A 48 -2.88 22.48 0.80
CA ILE A 48 -4.04 22.07 1.61
C ILE A 48 -4.87 21.08 0.79
N PRO A 49 -4.97 19.79 1.23
CA PRO A 49 -5.65 18.76 0.45
C PRO A 49 -7.10 19.13 0.15
N ILE A 50 -7.55 18.75 -1.04
CA ILE A 50 -8.92 18.99 -1.54
C ILE A 50 -9.25 20.48 -1.68
N LEU A 51 -9.02 21.29 -0.65
CA LEU A 51 -9.39 22.70 -0.63
C LEU A 51 -8.62 23.51 -1.67
N SER A 52 -7.29 23.31 -1.76
CA SER A 52 -6.46 23.98 -2.77
C SER A 52 -6.90 23.62 -4.18
N TYR A 53 -7.20 22.34 -4.43
CA TYR A 53 -7.66 21.87 -5.75
C TYR A 53 -9.01 22.50 -6.14
N ILE A 54 -9.96 22.59 -5.20
CA ILE A 54 -11.28 23.20 -5.44
C ILE A 54 -11.13 24.69 -5.68
N TRP A 55 -10.38 25.39 -4.81
CA TRP A 55 -10.18 26.85 -4.89
C TRP A 55 -9.51 27.25 -6.20
N LEU A 56 -8.46 26.52 -6.58
CA LEU A 56 -7.72 26.76 -7.82
C LEU A 56 -8.38 26.14 -9.06
N LYS A 57 -9.58 25.55 -8.92
CA LYS A 57 -10.32 24.91 -10.01
C LYS A 57 -9.47 23.86 -10.76
N GLY A 58 -8.63 23.13 -10.03
CA GLY A 58 -7.73 22.10 -10.58
C GLY A 58 -6.63 22.68 -11.47
N ARG A 59 -6.16 23.89 -11.21
CA ARG A 59 -5.08 24.54 -11.97
C ARG A 59 -3.97 25.01 -11.05
N CYS A 60 -2.76 25.07 -11.58
CA CYS A 60 -1.64 25.65 -10.85
C CYS A 60 -1.86 27.15 -10.64
N HIS A 61 -1.61 27.64 -9.42
CA HIS A 61 -1.73 29.05 -9.05
C HIS A 61 -0.85 29.96 -9.91
N TYR A 62 0.35 29.50 -10.30
CA TYR A 62 1.38 30.31 -10.94
C TYR A 62 1.33 30.27 -12.47
N CYS A 63 1.14 29.08 -13.06
CA CYS A 63 1.16 28.93 -14.53
C CYS A 63 -0.18 28.59 -15.17
N GLY A 64 -1.24 28.39 -14.35
CA GLY A 64 -2.59 28.08 -14.83
C GLY A 64 -2.75 26.68 -15.47
N LYS A 65 -1.69 25.86 -15.58
CA LYS A 65 -1.78 24.52 -16.16
C LYS A 65 -2.67 23.62 -15.31
N LYS A 66 -3.47 22.77 -15.93
CA LYS A 66 -4.35 21.81 -15.26
C LYS A 66 -3.51 20.81 -14.45
N LEU A 67 -3.87 20.62 -13.20
CA LEU A 67 -3.33 19.58 -12.32
C LEU A 67 -3.98 18.24 -12.65
N SER A 68 -3.24 17.13 -12.47
CA SER A 68 -3.79 15.80 -12.62
C SER A 68 -4.89 15.54 -11.57
N LYS A 69 -5.96 14.89 -12.00
CA LYS A 69 -7.04 14.46 -11.09
C LYS A 69 -6.58 13.38 -10.11
N GLU A 70 -5.44 12.75 -10.38
CA GLU A 70 -4.84 11.75 -9.50
C GLU A 70 -4.57 12.28 -8.10
N TYR A 71 -4.16 13.57 -7.98
CA TYR A 71 -3.90 14.19 -6.68
C TYR A 71 -5.14 14.21 -5.79
N ILE A 72 -6.25 14.76 -6.28
CA ILE A 72 -7.49 14.82 -5.50
C ILE A 72 -8.08 13.44 -5.22
N LEU A 73 -7.96 12.51 -6.16
CA LEU A 73 -8.42 11.12 -5.96
C LEU A 73 -7.58 10.41 -4.90
N ALA A 74 -6.25 10.56 -4.94
CA ALA A 74 -5.36 10.00 -3.93
C ALA A 74 -5.69 10.57 -2.54
N GLU A 75 -5.87 11.88 -2.42
CA GLU A 75 -6.22 12.53 -1.16
C GLU A 75 -7.54 11.99 -0.59
N ILE A 76 -8.63 12.03 -1.36
CA ILE A 76 -9.94 11.55 -0.92
C ILE A 76 -9.89 10.08 -0.52
N LEU A 77 -9.27 9.24 -1.37
CA LEU A 77 -9.21 7.80 -1.14
C LEU A 77 -8.41 7.46 0.13
N THR A 78 -7.23 8.06 0.30
CA THR A 78 -6.39 7.80 1.47
C THR A 78 -7.03 8.33 2.76
N GLY A 79 -7.65 9.51 2.74
CA GLY A 79 -8.37 10.04 3.89
C GLY A 79 -9.51 9.14 4.33
N PHE A 80 -10.32 8.67 3.38
CA PHE A 80 -11.41 7.74 3.66
C PHE A 80 -10.91 6.39 4.17
N LEU A 81 -9.90 5.80 3.52
CA LEU A 81 -9.33 4.51 3.94
C LEU A 81 -8.66 4.60 5.30
N CYS A 82 -7.95 5.69 5.63
CA CYS A 82 -7.40 5.90 6.96
C CYS A 82 -8.50 5.91 8.03
N MET A 83 -9.64 6.55 7.76
CA MET A 83 -10.79 6.51 8.69
C MET A 83 -11.33 5.09 8.84
N CYS A 84 -11.47 4.34 7.75
CA CYS A 84 -11.98 2.95 7.79
C CYS A 84 -11.04 2.03 8.56
N ILE A 85 -9.72 2.13 8.35
CA ILE A 85 -8.70 1.31 9.04
C ILE A 85 -8.75 1.50 10.56
N VAL A 86 -9.12 2.71 11.01
CA VAL A 86 -9.13 3.07 12.44
C VAL A 86 -10.52 3.03 13.05
N TRP A 87 -11.54 2.65 12.26
CA TRP A 87 -12.96 2.72 12.69
C TRP A 87 -13.24 1.95 13.97
N ASN A 88 -12.66 0.76 14.12
CA ASN A 88 -12.89 -0.16 15.23
C ASN A 88 -11.77 -0.15 16.29
N ILE A 89 -10.82 0.79 16.21
CA ILE A 89 -9.69 0.82 17.15
C ILE A 89 -9.91 1.90 18.20
N ASP A 90 -9.72 1.55 19.49
CA ASP A 90 -9.65 2.53 20.56
C ASP A 90 -8.33 3.31 20.47
N ILE A 91 -8.44 4.60 20.74
CA ILE A 91 -7.36 5.58 20.59
C ILE A 91 -6.15 5.18 21.44
N PHE A 92 -4.95 5.45 20.92
CA PHE A 92 -3.67 5.33 21.59
C PHE A 92 -3.10 3.91 21.75
N LYS A 93 -3.30 3.04 20.78
CA LYS A 93 -2.46 1.85 20.67
C LYS A 93 -1.47 2.05 19.53
N TRP A 94 -0.25 1.62 19.73
CA TRP A 94 0.81 1.57 18.70
C TRP A 94 0.33 0.88 17.42
N ASP A 95 -0.66 0.00 17.56
CA ASP A 95 -1.33 -0.69 16.45
C ASP A 95 -1.90 0.27 15.37
N VAL A 96 -2.39 1.44 15.77
CA VAL A 96 -2.92 2.45 14.82
C VAL A 96 -1.80 2.98 13.94
N ILE A 97 -0.67 3.31 14.54
CA ILE A 97 0.49 3.85 13.82
C ILE A 97 1.02 2.79 12.86
N ILE A 98 1.18 1.56 13.33
CA ILE A 98 1.65 0.44 12.52
C ILE A 98 0.72 0.21 11.32
N ARG A 99 -0.60 0.23 11.52
CA ARG A 99 -1.59 0.06 10.44
C ARG A 99 -1.52 1.19 9.42
N ILE A 100 -1.41 2.44 9.85
CA ILE A 100 -1.30 3.59 8.94
C ILE A 100 0.00 3.52 8.13
N LEU A 101 1.12 3.18 8.77
CA LEU A 101 2.40 3.04 8.07
C LEU A 101 2.39 1.87 7.08
N LEU A 102 1.82 0.73 7.48
CA LEU A 102 1.66 -0.43 6.61
C LEU A 102 0.75 -0.10 5.42
N PHE A 103 -0.38 0.58 5.68
CA PHE A 103 -1.26 1.09 4.64
C PHE A 103 -0.52 2.01 3.66
N ALA A 104 0.29 2.95 4.18
CA ALA A 104 1.05 3.87 3.34
C ALA A 104 2.03 3.12 2.41
N MET A 105 2.74 2.11 2.92
CA MET A 105 3.63 1.28 2.11
C MET A 105 2.88 0.50 1.03
N LEU A 106 1.76 -0.13 1.39
CA LEU A 106 0.93 -0.89 0.46
C LEU A 106 0.26 0.01 -0.58
N TRP A 107 -0.09 1.24 -0.22
CA TRP A 107 -0.57 2.24 -1.16
C TRP A 107 0.50 2.56 -2.22
N CYS A 108 1.76 2.74 -1.82
CA CYS A 108 2.88 2.92 -2.75
C CYS A 108 3.05 1.70 -3.67
N VAL A 109 2.94 0.47 -3.14
CA VAL A 109 2.94 -0.75 -3.97
C VAL A 109 1.84 -0.68 -5.02
N CYS A 110 0.59 -0.40 -4.61
CA CYS A 110 -0.55 -0.30 -5.54
C CYS A 110 -0.28 0.69 -6.67
N TYR A 111 0.26 1.86 -6.34
CA TYR A 111 0.50 2.91 -7.31
C TYR A 111 1.65 2.58 -8.26
N ILE A 112 2.82 2.21 -7.72
CA ILE A 112 4.04 1.96 -8.49
C ILE A 112 3.86 0.72 -9.38
N ASP A 113 3.39 -0.40 -8.81
CA ASP A 113 3.21 -1.66 -9.54
C ASP A 113 2.16 -1.52 -10.66
N SER A 114 1.09 -0.74 -10.46
CA SER A 114 0.10 -0.49 -11.51
C SER A 114 0.66 0.25 -12.73
N LEU A 115 1.78 0.99 -12.58
CA LEU A 115 2.39 1.79 -13.64
C LEU A 115 3.56 1.09 -14.32
N ILE A 116 4.45 0.46 -13.55
CA ILE A 116 5.69 -0.12 -14.08
C ILE A 116 5.82 -1.63 -13.88
N MET A 117 4.86 -2.27 -13.19
CA MET A 117 4.89 -3.71 -12.85
C MET A 117 6.15 -4.13 -12.08
N GLU A 118 6.65 -3.23 -11.24
CA GLU A 118 7.80 -3.47 -10.37
C GLU A 118 7.49 -2.99 -8.95
N ILE A 119 7.94 -3.75 -7.95
CA ILE A 119 7.79 -3.41 -6.55
C ILE A 119 9.17 -3.05 -5.99
N PRO A 120 9.36 -1.81 -5.48
CA PRO A 120 10.65 -1.38 -4.90
C PRO A 120 11.07 -2.25 -3.71
N ASP A 121 12.35 -2.65 -3.68
CA ASP A 121 12.88 -3.47 -2.58
C ASP A 121 12.88 -2.72 -1.24
N GLU A 122 12.95 -1.41 -1.26
CA GLU A 122 12.85 -0.53 -0.08
C GLU A 122 11.53 -0.73 0.68
N ILE A 123 10.44 -1.01 -0.04
CA ILE A 123 9.13 -1.27 0.57
C ILE A 123 9.14 -2.60 1.33
N HIS A 124 9.76 -3.63 0.79
CA HIS A 124 9.89 -4.93 1.46
C HIS A 124 10.68 -4.79 2.77
N ILE A 125 11.81 -4.08 2.70
CA ILE A 125 12.65 -3.78 3.89
C ILE A 125 11.83 -2.99 4.90
N GLY A 126 11.09 -1.97 4.46
CA GLY A 126 10.23 -1.17 5.31
C GLY A 126 9.15 -1.99 6.04
N ILE A 127 8.50 -2.92 5.36
CA ILE A 127 7.49 -3.83 5.95
C ILE A 127 8.12 -4.73 7.01
N ILE A 128 9.32 -5.29 6.75
CA ILE A 128 10.05 -6.11 7.72
C ILE A 128 10.44 -5.29 8.96
N MET A 129 10.98 -4.09 8.76
CA MET A 129 11.34 -3.19 9.86
C MET A 129 10.12 -2.82 10.70
N LEU A 130 8.99 -2.55 10.05
CA LEU A 130 7.73 -2.25 10.72
C LEU A 130 7.24 -3.43 11.58
N PHE A 131 7.40 -4.66 11.08
CA PHE A 131 7.10 -5.86 11.84
C PHE A 131 8.01 -6.01 13.07
N ILE A 132 9.31 -5.77 12.93
CA ILE A 132 10.27 -5.82 14.06
C ILE A 132 9.86 -4.81 15.13
N ILE A 133 9.58 -3.56 14.74
CA ILE A 133 9.14 -2.52 15.67
C ILE A 133 7.86 -2.95 16.40
N HIS A 134 6.88 -3.49 15.66
CA HIS A 134 5.64 -3.97 16.25
C HIS A 134 5.89 -5.11 17.26
N ALA A 135 6.70 -6.11 16.91
CA ALA A 135 7.04 -7.24 17.77
C ALA A 135 7.76 -6.79 19.07
N CYS A 136 8.67 -5.81 18.95
CA CYS A 136 9.34 -5.21 20.11
C CYS A 136 8.36 -4.46 21.02
N MET A 137 7.41 -3.70 20.43
CA MET A 137 6.43 -2.91 21.20
C MET A 137 5.45 -3.79 22.00
N ILE A 138 5.09 -4.95 21.47
CA ILE A 138 4.19 -5.91 22.17
C ILE A 138 4.94 -6.94 23.00
N ASN A 139 6.28 -6.83 23.11
CA ASN A 139 7.16 -7.80 23.80
C ASN A 139 6.93 -9.27 23.38
N ASN A 140 6.53 -9.48 22.13
CA ASN A 140 6.26 -10.82 21.59
C ASN A 140 7.23 -11.13 20.45
N ILE A 141 8.45 -11.52 20.79
CA ILE A 141 9.47 -11.94 19.83
C ILE A 141 9.35 -13.44 19.62
N SER A 142 8.46 -13.84 18.72
CA SER A 142 8.24 -15.24 18.33
C SER A 142 8.99 -15.57 17.04
N LEU A 143 9.51 -16.79 16.93
CA LEU A 143 10.13 -17.31 15.71
C LEU A 143 9.11 -17.71 14.63
N GLN A 144 7.86 -17.97 15.00
CA GLN A 144 6.83 -18.47 14.10
C GLN A 144 6.58 -17.57 12.87
N PRO A 145 6.48 -16.22 12.99
CA PRO A 145 6.31 -15.36 11.82
C PRO A 145 7.46 -15.47 10.83
N TRP A 146 8.70 -15.56 11.32
CA TRP A 146 9.90 -15.68 10.49
C TRP A 146 9.96 -17.02 9.76
N ILE A 147 9.59 -18.11 10.44
CA ILE A 147 9.47 -19.43 9.81
C ILE A 147 8.41 -19.40 8.70
N ARG A 148 7.25 -18.76 8.94
CA ARG A 148 6.21 -18.61 7.91
C ARG A 148 6.72 -17.84 6.70
N MET A 149 7.39 -16.71 6.92
CA MET A 149 7.99 -15.91 5.85
C MET A 149 8.94 -16.75 5.02
N LEU A 150 9.84 -17.52 5.67
CA LEU A 150 10.80 -18.38 4.99
C LEU A 150 10.11 -19.50 4.19
N VAL A 151 9.12 -20.18 4.79
CA VAL A 151 8.36 -21.26 4.15
C VAL A 151 7.63 -20.76 2.90
N ILE A 152 6.99 -19.59 2.98
CA ILE A 152 6.28 -19.02 1.85
C ILE A 152 7.24 -18.57 0.76
N PHE A 153 8.37 -17.95 1.13
CA PHE A 153 9.38 -17.53 0.17
C PHE A 153 10.00 -18.71 -0.56
N VAL A 154 10.50 -19.70 0.18
CA VAL A 154 11.14 -20.89 -0.39
C VAL A 154 10.12 -21.71 -1.20
N GLY A 155 8.94 -21.95 -0.66
CA GLY A 155 7.86 -22.66 -1.36
C GLY A 155 7.45 -21.97 -2.66
N GLY A 156 7.30 -20.64 -2.63
CA GLY A 156 7.01 -19.85 -3.82
C GLY A 156 8.14 -19.89 -4.87
N CYS A 157 9.42 -19.83 -4.44
CA CYS A 157 10.56 -20.00 -5.33
C CYS A 157 10.53 -21.38 -6.01
N ILE A 158 10.28 -22.44 -5.25
CA ILE A 158 10.19 -23.81 -5.79
C ILE A 158 9.06 -23.89 -6.84
N ILE A 159 7.87 -23.35 -6.51
CA ILE A 159 6.74 -23.34 -7.44
C ILE A 159 7.07 -22.53 -8.69
N SER A 160 7.70 -21.36 -8.56
CA SER A 160 8.11 -20.54 -9.70
C SER A 160 9.07 -21.27 -10.63
N ILE A 161 10.10 -21.93 -10.07
CA ILE A 161 11.06 -22.72 -10.83
C ILE A 161 10.39 -23.92 -11.53
N LEU A 162 9.48 -24.61 -10.84
CA LEU A 162 8.73 -25.73 -11.41
C LEU A 162 7.83 -25.27 -12.56
N CYS A 163 7.11 -24.16 -12.37
CA CYS A 163 6.25 -23.58 -13.41
C CYS A 163 7.07 -23.15 -14.64
N GLN A 164 8.23 -22.53 -14.42
CA GLN A 164 9.11 -22.13 -15.52
C GLN A 164 9.61 -23.34 -16.32
N LYS A 165 9.97 -24.46 -15.63
CA LYS A 165 10.39 -25.70 -16.30
C LYS A 165 9.27 -26.43 -17.04
N LEU A 166 8.02 -26.35 -16.54
CA LEU A 166 6.88 -27.05 -17.11
C LEU A 166 6.19 -26.28 -18.24
N PHE A 167 6.16 -24.95 -18.16
CA PHE A 167 5.36 -24.09 -19.04
C PHE A 167 6.20 -23.12 -19.86
N ASP A 168 7.52 -23.07 -19.70
CA ASP A 168 8.45 -22.10 -20.32
C ASP A 168 8.02 -20.62 -20.11
N LYS A 169 7.37 -20.34 -19.00
CA LYS A 169 6.86 -19.00 -18.66
C LYS A 169 7.10 -18.68 -17.19
N GLU A 170 7.44 -17.44 -16.91
CA GLU A 170 7.44 -16.92 -15.55
C GLU A 170 6.00 -16.77 -15.07
N CYS A 171 5.60 -17.60 -14.10
CA CYS A 171 4.22 -17.61 -13.58
C CYS A 171 4.03 -16.66 -12.40
N ILE A 172 5.08 -16.36 -11.63
CA ILE A 172 5.03 -15.53 -10.43
C ILE A 172 6.15 -14.49 -10.51
N GLY A 173 5.78 -13.22 -10.39
CA GLY A 173 6.76 -12.12 -10.32
C GLY A 173 7.58 -12.20 -9.03
N GLY A 174 8.91 -11.99 -9.13
CA GLY A 174 9.80 -12.02 -7.97
C GLY A 174 9.42 -10.98 -6.91
N GLY A 175 8.94 -9.81 -7.33
CA GLY A 175 8.43 -8.75 -6.44
C GLY A 175 7.19 -9.17 -5.66
N ASP A 176 6.23 -9.82 -6.33
CA ASP A 176 5.00 -10.31 -5.70
C ASP A 176 5.29 -11.40 -4.66
N LEU A 177 6.27 -12.28 -4.95
CA LEU A 177 6.68 -13.33 -4.02
C LEU A 177 7.34 -12.75 -2.76
N LYS A 178 8.23 -11.74 -2.92
CA LYS A 178 8.82 -11.02 -1.80
C LYS A 178 7.74 -10.33 -0.98
N LEU A 179 6.80 -9.64 -1.63
CA LEU A 179 5.70 -8.94 -0.97
C LEU A 179 4.82 -9.90 -0.16
N LEU A 180 4.40 -11.01 -0.76
CA LEU A 180 3.63 -12.06 -0.10
C LEU A 180 4.34 -12.61 1.14
N SER A 181 5.66 -12.85 1.02
CA SER A 181 6.49 -13.33 2.13
C SER A 181 6.54 -12.31 3.28
N CYS A 182 6.73 -11.03 2.97
CA CYS A 182 6.72 -9.96 3.99
C CYS A 182 5.34 -9.82 4.66
N MET A 183 4.25 -9.91 3.90
CA MET A 183 2.87 -9.88 4.45
C MET A 183 2.59 -11.04 5.40
N SER A 184 3.23 -12.19 5.19
CA SER A 184 3.07 -13.37 6.04
C SER A 184 3.59 -13.19 7.47
N LEU A 185 4.42 -12.19 7.73
CA LEU A 185 4.86 -11.82 9.07
C LEU A 185 3.67 -11.42 9.97
N PHE A 186 2.67 -10.75 9.40
CA PHE A 186 1.53 -10.20 10.12
C PHE A 186 0.31 -11.13 10.20
N LEU A 187 0.23 -12.16 9.35
CA LEU A 187 -0.94 -13.03 9.25
C LEU A 187 -0.62 -14.49 9.56
N PRO A 188 -1.51 -15.23 10.26
CA PRO A 188 -1.37 -16.68 10.42
C PRO A 188 -1.63 -17.40 9.09
N PHE A 189 -1.13 -18.64 8.95
CA PHE A 189 -1.19 -19.44 7.71
C PHE A 189 -2.60 -19.47 7.09
N ARG A 190 -3.63 -19.72 7.90
CA ARG A 190 -5.03 -19.77 7.45
C ARG A 190 -5.46 -18.48 6.75
N ARG A 191 -5.05 -17.33 7.29
CA ARG A 191 -5.43 -16.02 6.74
C ARG A 191 -4.65 -15.66 5.47
N ILE A 192 -3.46 -16.19 5.32
CA ILE A 192 -2.66 -16.02 4.09
C ILE A 192 -3.35 -16.67 2.90
N TRP A 193 -3.86 -17.88 3.06
CA TRP A 193 -4.63 -18.55 2.01
C TRP A 193 -5.92 -17.80 1.65
N MET A 194 -6.61 -17.29 2.66
CA MET A 194 -7.79 -16.44 2.45
C MET A 194 -7.43 -15.16 1.68
N MET A 195 -6.35 -14.49 2.06
CA MET A 195 -5.83 -13.31 1.36
C MET A 195 -5.50 -13.63 -0.10
N LEU A 196 -4.76 -14.70 -0.37
CA LEU A 196 -4.42 -15.13 -1.72
C LEU A 196 -5.67 -15.44 -2.56
N SER A 197 -6.65 -16.15 -1.99
CA SER A 197 -7.90 -16.45 -2.69
C SER A 197 -8.64 -15.18 -3.09
N ILE A 198 -8.72 -14.18 -2.20
CA ILE A 198 -9.33 -12.89 -2.49
C ILE A 198 -8.52 -12.15 -3.56
N ALA A 199 -7.19 -12.11 -3.45
CA ALA A 199 -6.34 -11.45 -4.43
C ALA A 199 -6.50 -12.04 -5.83
N CYS A 200 -6.46 -13.38 -5.95
CA CYS A 200 -6.68 -14.06 -7.21
C CYS A 200 -8.08 -13.80 -7.79
N PHE A 201 -9.11 -13.86 -6.96
CA PHE A 201 -10.48 -13.57 -7.38
C PHE A 201 -10.62 -12.15 -7.95
N LEU A 202 -10.11 -11.14 -7.22
CA LEU A 202 -10.13 -9.75 -7.66
C LEU A 202 -9.33 -9.55 -8.95
N ALA A 203 -8.16 -10.18 -9.07
CA ALA A 203 -7.32 -10.11 -10.26
C ALA A 203 -8.02 -10.71 -11.49
N ILE A 204 -8.63 -11.88 -11.36
CA ILE A 204 -9.40 -12.54 -12.44
C ILE A 204 -10.60 -11.67 -12.86
N LEU A 205 -11.34 -11.16 -11.89
CA LEU A 205 -12.47 -10.27 -12.15
C LEU A 205 -12.04 -9.02 -12.93
N TRP A 206 -10.94 -8.40 -12.50
CA TRP A 206 -10.38 -7.22 -13.17
C TRP A 206 -9.91 -7.53 -14.59
N MET A 207 -9.24 -8.66 -14.80
CA MET A 207 -8.83 -9.12 -16.14
C MET A 207 -10.03 -9.32 -17.05
N ALA A 208 -11.12 -9.92 -16.55
CA ALA A 208 -12.34 -10.14 -17.31
C ALA A 208 -13.02 -8.81 -17.72
N ILE A 209 -13.06 -7.83 -16.81
CA ILE A 209 -13.66 -6.51 -17.07
C ILE A 209 -12.80 -5.71 -18.07
N CYS A 210 -11.50 -5.62 -17.82
CA CYS A 210 -10.58 -4.79 -18.62
C CYS A 210 -10.11 -5.48 -19.91
N LYS A 211 -10.39 -6.78 -20.10
CA LYS A 211 -9.94 -7.61 -21.23
C LYS A 211 -8.41 -7.54 -21.45
N LYS A 212 -7.65 -7.36 -20.36
CA LYS A 212 -6.19 -7.33 -20.38
C LYS A 212 -5.62 -8.74 -20.19
N LYS A 213 -4.55 -9.06 -20.92
CA LYS A 213 -3.83 -10.35 -20.81
C LYS A 213 -2.80 -10.35 -19.68
N CYS A 214 -2.30 -9.19 -19.27
CA CYS A 214 -1.31 -9.02 -18.23
C CYS A 214 -1.74 -7.86 -17.31
N ILE A 215 -1.61 -8.07 -16.01
CA ILE A 215 -1.95 -7.08 -14.97
C ILE A 215 -0.90 -7.11 -13.87
N ALA A 216 -0.69 -5.97 -13.23
CA ALA A 216 0.06 -5.88 -11.99
C ALA A 216 -0.71 -6.62 -10.88
N PHE A 217 -0.05 -7.51 -10.15
CA PHE A 217 -0.69 -8.32 -9.10
C PHE A 217 -0.57 -7.71 -7.70
N GLY A 218 0.45 -6.89 -7.47
CA GLY A 218 0.70 -6.19 -6.22
C GLY A 218 -0.50 -5.39 -5.66
N PRO A 219 -1.27 -4.64 -6.48
CA PRO A 219 -2.48 -3.97 -6.01
C PRO A 219 -3.51 -4.91 -5.40
N PHE A 220 -3.74 -6.07 -6.02
CA PHE A 220 -4.71 -7.07 -5.54
C PHE A 220 -4.23 -7.73 -4.26
N LEU A 221 -2.92 -8.05 -4.15
CA LEU A 221 -2.30 -8.52 -2.92
C LEU A 221 -2.45 -7.50 -1.79
N SER A 222 -2.19 -6.23 -2.07
CA SER A 222 -2.24 -5.16 -1.08
C SER A 222 -3.66 -4.93 -0.56
N ILE A 223 -4.66 -4.89 -1.45
CA ILE A 223 -6.07 -4.70 -1.08
C ILE A 223 -6.56 -5.90 -0.27
N SER A 224 -6.30 -7.13 -0.74
CA SER A 224 -6.71 -8.35 -0.04
C SER A 224 -6.05 -8.48 1.33
N PHE A 225 -4.78 -8.10 1.44
CA PHE A 225 -4.08 -8.06 2.71
C PHE A 225 -4.76 -7.10 3.69
N LEU A 226 -5.06 -5.88 3.29
CA LEU A 226 -5.71 -4.89 4.17
C LEU A 226 -7.09 -5.38 4.63
N LEU A 227 -7.88 -5.97 3.75
CA LEU A 227 -9.19 -6.53 4.10
C LEU A 227 -9.09 -7.64 5.17
N VAL A 228 -8.15 -8.58 4.97
CA VAL A 228 -7.97 -9.71 5.89
C VAL A 228 -7.29 -9.26 7.18
N PHE A 229 -6.33 -8.33 7.11
CA PHE A 229 -5.59 -7.82 8.25
C PHE A 229 -6.49 -7.02 9.19
N CYS A 230 -7.30 -6.10 8.67
CA CYS A 230 -8.25 -5.34 9.49
C CYS A 230 -9.28 -6.27 10.16
N GLY A 231 -9.86 -7.21 9.39
CA GLY A 231 -10.82 -8.17 9.94
C GLY A 231 -10.21 -9.16 10.95
N TYR A 232 -8.92 -9.50 10.83
CA TYR A 232 -8.22 -10.36 11.78
C TYR A 232 -8.04 -9.70 13.16
N PHE A 233 -7.60 -8.45 13.19
CA PHE A 233 -7.42 -7.73 14.44
C PHE A 233 -8.74 -7.47 15.15
N ASP A 234 -9.83 -7.27 14.41
CA ASP A 234 -11.16 -7.16 14.99
C ASP A 234 -11.61 -8.48 15.61
N SER A 235 -11.35 -9.63 14.96
CA SER A 235 -11.72 -10.96 15.50
C SER A 235 -10.92 -11.34 16.76
N LEU A 236 -9.65 -10.97 16.87
CA LEU A 236 -8.86 -11.20 18.10
C LEU A 236 -9.41 -10.43 19.30
N ARG A 237 -10.04 -9.29 19.07
CA ARG A 237 -10.66 -8.47 20.11
C ARG A 237 -11.97 -9.07 20.63
N TRP A 238 -12.72 -9.79 19.79
CA TRP A 238 -14.01 -10.38 20.12
C TRP A 238 -13.91 -11.86 20.55
N GLY A 239 -12.69 -12.41 20.64
CA GLY A 239 -12.47 -13.79 21.12
C GLY A 239 -13.06 -14.89 20.22
N LEU A 240 -13.29 -14.61 18.93
CA LEU A 240 -13.77 -15.56 17.91
C LEU A 240 -12.63 -16.14 17.08
#